data_84624240daeb06cc1a49a5c91d80b32e
#
_entry.id   84624240daeb06cc1a49a5c91d80b32e
#
_cell.length_a   1.000
_cell.length_b   1.000
_cell.length_c   1.000
_cell.angle_alpha   90.00
_cell.angle_beta   90.00
_cell.angle_gamma   90.00
#
_symmetry.space_group_name_H-M   'P 1'
#
loop_
_entity.id
_entity.type
_entity.pdbx_description
1 polymer ?
#
loop_
_entity_poly.entity_id
_entity_poly.type
_entity_poly.pdbx_seq_one_letter_code
_entity_poly.pdbx_strand_id
1 'polypeptide(L)'
;MDENVLVKNLLPCVKEAGSKIIDIYNSKPNAEQKYDGSPVTIADKAAEKIIIKKIKSLCPSIPIVSEENPESHNLKSLSEFFLVDPLDGTKEFLKFDGKGSFTVNIALIRENEPLIGIVYAPAIKRLFYAGKTFGSFEENKDGIKKIRIRKSDKNKILAVASSSHLDQKTKDWLVKNNIARTVSIGSSLKFCLVASGEADVYPRFGPTME
;
A
#
# COMPACT_ATOMS: atom_id res chain seq x y z
N MET A 1 -15.66 4.44 16.82
CA MET A 1 -15.57 2.95 16.65
C MET A 1 -14.19 2.54 17.13
N ASP A 2 -14.07 1.39 17.79
CA ASP A 2 -12.77 0.81 18.18
C ASP A 2 -11.94 0.46 16.94
N GLU A 3 -10.61 0.70 16.97
CA GLU A 3 -9.71 0.51 15.82
C GLU A 3 -9.71 -0.93 15.32
N ASN A 4 -9.68 -1.90 16.23
CA ASN A 4 -9.66 -3.32 15.89
C ASN A 4 -10.98 -3.76 15.23
N VAL A 5 -12.12 -3.25 15.75
CA VAL A 5 -13.44 -3.49 15.16
C VAL A 5 -13.52 -2.86 13.77
N LEU A 6 -13.03 -1.63 13.60
CA LEU A 6 -13.02 -0.95 12.31
C LEU A 6 -12.19 -1.73 11.27
N VAL A 7 -10.96 -2.11 11.64
CA VAL A 7 -10.10 -2.91 10.75
C VAL A 7 -10.79 -4.20 10.36
N LYS A 8 -11.30 -4.99 11.31
CA LYS A 8 -12.00 -6.25 11.02
C LYS A 8 -13.18 -6.09 10.06
N ASN A 9 -13.89 -4.96 10.11
CA ASN A 9 -14.98 -4.65 9.19
C ASN A 9 -14.50 -4.21 7.80
N LEU A 10 -13.26 -3.69 7.68
CA LEU A 10 -12.66 -3.28 6.40
C LEU A 10 -11.95 -4.43 5.68
N LEU A 11 -11.38 -5.42 6.40
CA LEU A 11 -10.63 -6.51 5.76
C LEU A 11 -11.40 -7.24 4.65
N PRO A 12 -12.70 -7.62 4.82
CA PRO A 12 -13.46 -8.25 3.73
C PRO A 12 -13.56 -7.37 2.48
N CYS A 13 -13.78 -6.08 2.69
CA CYS A 13 -13.88 -5.10 1.60
C CYS A 13 -12.56 -4.96 0.82
N VAL A 14 -11.42 -4.92 1.52
CA VAL A 14 -10.09 -4.86 0.91
C VAL A 14 -9.82 -6.12 0.09
N LYS A 15 -10.22 -7.29 0.57
CA LYS A 15 -10.12 -8.55 -0.17
C LYS A 15 -11.03 -8.57 -1.40
N GLU A 16 -12.25 -8.03 -1.30
CA GLU A 16 -13.19 -7.89 -2.42
C GLU A 16 -12.60 -6.96 -3.50
N ALA A 17 -12.07 -5.79 -3.11
CA ALA A 17 -11.39 -4.87 -4.00
C ALA A 17 -10.21 -5.54 -4.70
N GLY A 18 -9.35 -6.24 -3.94
CA GLY A 18 -8.23 -6.99 -4.48
C GLY A 18 -8.64 -8.12 -5.44
N SER A 19 -9.73 -8.84 -5.15
CA SER A 19 -10.28 -9.85 -6.06
C SER A 19 -10.71 -9.21 -7.38
N LYS A 20 -11.39 -8.06 -7.31
CA LYS A 20 -11.81 -7.31 -8.50
C LYS A 20 -10.62 -6.83 -9.33
N ILE A 21 -9.55 -6.37 -8.68
CA ILE A 21 -8.29 -6.01 -9.34
C ILE A 21 -7.70 -7.21 -10.08
N ILE A 22 -7.65 -8.38 -9.45
CA ILE A 22 -7.11 -9.62 -10.06
C ILE A 22 -7.94 -10.07 -11.26
N ASP A 23 -9.28 -9.99 -11.18
CA ASP A 23 -10.16 -10.31 -12.32
C ASP A 23 -9.83 -9.42 -13.53
N ILE A 24 -9.66 -8.13 -13.29
CA ILE A 24 -9.32 -7.16 -14.34
C ILE A 24 -7.89 -7.37 -14.83
N TYR A 25 -6.93 -7.61 -13.92
CA TYR A 25 -5.54 -7.93 -14.27
C TYR A 25 -5.44 -9.10 -15.25
N ASN A 26 -6.20 -10.15 -15.01
CA ASN A 26 -6.23 -11.33 -15.85
C ASN A 26 -6.86 -11.06 -17.25
N SER A 27 -7.72 -10.05 -17.35
CA SER A 27 -8.32 -9.62 -18.62
C SER A 27 -7.40 -8.69 -19.47
N LYS A 28 -6.25 -8.26 -18.92
CA LYS A 28 -5.28 -7.37 -19.56
C LYS A 28 -5.93 -6.08 -20.10
N PRO A 29 -6.51 -5.22 -19.24
CA PRO A 29 -7.23 -4.03 -19.68
C PRO A 29 -6.29 -2.99 -20.30
N ASN A 30 -6.83 -2.13 -21.16
CA ASN A 30 -6.12 -0.95 -21.63
C ASN A 30 -5.93 0.05 -20.48
N ALA A 31 -4.77 0.68 -20.44
CA ALA A 31 -4.49 1.78 -19.54
C ALA A 31 -5.05 3.09 -20.09
N GLU A 32 -5.69 3.88 -19.23
CA GLU A 32 -5.95 5.29 -19.46
C GLU A 32 -4.81 6.10 -18.81
N GLN A 33 -4.60 7.32 -19.27
CA GLN A 33 -3.63 8.21 -18.63
C GLN A 33 -4.34 9.27 -17.80
N LYS A 34 -3.83 9.50 -16.60
CA LYS A 34 -4.21 10.65 -15.78
C LYS A 34 -3.68 11.94 -16.42
N TYR A 35 -4.27 13.07 -16.05
CA TYR A 35 -3.84 14.39 -16.49
C TYR A 35 -2.36 14.68 -16.15
N ASP A 36 -1.85 14.11 -15.05
CA ASP A 36 -0.46 14.18 -14.61
C ASP A 36 0.49 13.20 -15.36
N GLY A 37 -0.02 12.45 -16.33
CA GLY A 37 0.72 11.48 -17.12
C GLY A 37 0.89 10.09 -16.49
N SER A 38 0.38 9.87 -15.27
CA SER A 38 0.40 8.53 -14.66
C SER A 38 -0.72 7.62 -15.20
N PRO A 39 -0.48 6.30 -15.37
CA PRO A 39 -1.49 5.40 -15.91
C PRO A 39 -2.66 5.22 -14.91
N VAL A 40 -3.87 5.27 -15.40
CA VAL A 40 -5.10 4.91 -14.69
C VAL A 40 -5.71 3.71 -15.37
N THR A 41 -6.18 2.77 -14.62
CA THR A 41 -6.84 1.58 -15.14
C THR A 41 -8.29 1.48 -14.67
N ILE A 42 -9.06 0.63 -15.34
CA ILE A 42 -10.42 0.28 -14.90
C ILE A 42 -10.37 -0.36 -13.48
N ALA A 43 -9.24 -0.99 -13.15
CA ALA A 43 -9.05 -1.65 -11.86
C ALA A 43 -9.05 -0.65 -10.69
N ASP A 44 -8.36 0.51 -10.84
CA ASP A 44 -8.34 1.57 -9.83
C ASP A 44 -9.76 2.02 -9.49
N LYS A 45 -10.50 2.42 -10.51
CA LYS A 45 -11.89 2.92 -10.35
C LYS A 45 -12.83 1.88 -9.75
N ALA A 46 -12.68 0.61 -10.14
CA ALA A 46 -13.51 -0.46 -9.62
C ALA A 46 -13.21 -0.76 -8.15
N ALA A 47 -11.93 -0.80 -7.77
CA ALA A 47 -11.50 -0.99 -6.39
C ALA A 47 -11.92 0.19 -5.50
N GLU A 48 -11.70 1.43 -5.96
CA GLU A 48 -12.12 2.65 -5.26
C GLU A 48 -13.60 2.63 -4.89
N LYS A 49 -14.46 2.31 -5.87
CA LYS A 49 -15.91 2.25 -5.67
C LYS A 49 -16.31 1.29 -4.55
N ILE A 50 -15.68 0.12 -4.47
CA ILE A 50 -15.92 -0.88 -3.41
C ILE A 50 -15.50 -0.31 -2.07
N ILE A 51 -14.28 0.24 -1.98
CA ILE A 51 -13.68 0.75 -0.74
C ILE A 51 -14.47 1.94 -0.20
N ILE A 52 -14.73 2.95 -1.03
CA ILE A 52 -15.46 4.16 -0.62
C ILE A 52 -16.87 3.82 -0.14
N LYS A 53 -17.59 2.93 -0.84
CA LYS A 53 -18.92 2.48 -0.43
C LYS A 53 -18.87 1.87 0.98
N LYS A 54 -17.88 1.04 1.27
CA LYS A 54 -17.74 0.39 2.58
C LYS A 54 -17.37 1.39 3.67
N ILE A 55 -16.38 2.27 3.42
CA ILE A 55 -15.98 3.29 4.41
C ILE A 55 -17.17 4.19 4.74
N LYS A 56 -17.90 4.69 3.75
CA LYS A 56 -19.09 5.53 3.97
C LYS A 56 -20.20 4.83 4.76
N SER A 57 -20.34 3.52 4.62
CA SER A 57 -21.31 2.75 5.40
C SER A 57 -20.91 2.58 6.87
N LEU A 58 -19.61 2.55 7.17
CA LEU A 58 -19.08 2.38 8.52
C LEU A 58 -18.87 3.71 9.25
N CYS A 59 -18.40 4.71 8.54
CA CYS A 59 -17.95 6.00 9.05
C CYS A 59 -18.44 7.15 8.14
N PRO A 60 -19.77 7.40 8.05
CA PRO A 60 -20.35 8.35 7.08
C PRO A 60 -19.90 9.80 7.28
N SER A 61 -19.48 10.16 8.51
CA SER A 61 -19.04 11.52 8.85
C SER A 61 -17.54 11.77 8.64
N ILE A 62 -16.74 10.73 8.39
CA ILE A 62 -15.29 10.90 8.22
C ILE A 62 -15.00 11.14 6.74
N PRO A 63 -14.32 12.24 6.38
CA PRO A 63 -13.92 12.52 5.00
C PRO A 63 -13.00 11.42 4.44
N ILE A 64 -13.03 11.26 3.12
CA ILE A 64 -12.16 10.30 2.40
C ILE A 64 -11.34 11.11 1.40
N VAL A 65 -10.03 10.99 1.49
CA VAL A 65 -9.06 11.46 0.49
C VAL A 65 -8.62 10.23 -0.30
N SER A 66 -8.87 10.23 -1.60
CA SER A 66 -8.57 9.09 -2.48
C SER A 66 -7.72 9.55 -3.65
N GLU A 67 -6.72 8.76 -4.03
CA GLU A 67 -5.83 9.06 -5.17
C GLU A 67 -6.65 9.25 -6.46
N GLU A 68 -7.67 8.46 -6.68
CA GLU A 68 -8.51 8.49 -7.88
C GLU A 68 -9.58 9.60 -7.87
N ASN A 69 -9.69 10.36 -6.79
CA ASN A 69 -10.64 11.47 -6.65
C ASN A 69 -9.91 12.81 -6.40
N PRO A 70 -9.52 13.54 -7.48
CA PRO A 70 -8.78 14.81 -7.34
C PRO A 70 -9.52 15.89 -6.54
N GLU A 71 -10.86 15.87 -6.51
CA GLU A 71 -11.63 16.81 -5.69
C GLU A 71 -11.38 16.62 -4.20
N SER A 72 -11.14 15.39 -3.77
CA SER A 72 -10.82 15.08 -2.38
C SER A 72 -9.48 15.66 -1.92
N HIS A 73 -8.55 15.94 -2.82
CA HIS A 73 -7.23 16.52 -2.52
C HIS A 73 -7.33 18.01 -2.15
N ASN A 74 -8.46 18.66 -2.45
CA ASN A 74 -8.70 20.05 -2.10
C ASN A 74 -9.27 20.23 -0.67
N LEU A 75 -9.56 19.15 0.03
CA LEU A 75 -10.03 19.19 1.41
C LEU A 75 -8.90 19.73 2.31
N LYS A 76 -9.19 20.81 3.04
CA LYS A 76 -8.20 21.48 3.90
C LYS A 76 -8.54 21.27 5.37
N SER A 77 -7.48 21.29 6.20
CA SER A 77 -7.63 21.29 7.68
C SER A 77 -8.41 20.11 8.23
N LEU A 78 -8.20 18.92 7.66
CA LEU A 78 -8.81 17.70 8.16
C LEU A 78 -8.08 17.24 9.43
N SER A 79 -8.78 17.19 10.55
CA SER A 79 -8.27 16.59 11.79
C SER A 79 -8.36 15.07 11.77
N GLU A 80 -9.33 14.53 11.02
CA GLU A 80 -9.52 13.08 10.84
C GLU A 80 -10.02 12.80 9.42
N PHE A 81 -9.43 11.81 8.75
CA PHE A 81 -9.82 11.40 7.40
C PHE A 81 -9.30 10.01 7.05
N PHE A 82 -9.98 9.33 6.14
CA PHE A 82 -9.42 8.16 5.48
C PHE A 82 -8.54 8.60 4.31
N LEU A 83 -7.39 7.95 4.19
CA LEU A 83 -6.53 8.03 3.01
C LEU A 83 -6.63 6.70 2.27
N VAL A 84 -6.97 6.75 0.98
CA VAL A 84 -7.21 5.57 0.15
C VAL A 84 -6.39 5.66 -1.12
N ASP A 85 -5.60 4.63 -1.37
CA ASP A 85 -4.98 4.37 -2.66
C ASP A 85 -5.47 2.99 -3.13
N PRO A 86 -6.39 2.96 -4.10
CA PRO A 86 -7.06 1.73 -4.50
C PRO A 86 -6.14 0.74 -5.19
N LEU A 87 -5.09 1.21 -5.87
CA LEU A 87 -4.14 0.37 -6.60
C LEU A 87 -2.77 1.06 -6.72
N ASP A 88 -1.95 1.01 -5.66
CA ASP A 88 -0.56 1.42 -5.73
C ASP A 88 0.27 0.43 -6.54
N GLY A 89 1.10 0.95 -7.42
CA GLY A 89 1.89 0.16 -8.35
C GLY A 89 1.17 -0.08 -9.68
N THR A 90 0.44 0.90 -10.18
CA THR A 90 -0.24 0.85 -11.49
C THR A 90 0.71 0.48 -12.64
N LYS A 91 1.98 0.95 -12.56
CA LYS A 91 3.03 0.58 -13.53
C LYS A 91 3.37 -0.92 -13.46
N GLU A 92 3.45 -1.48 -12.27
CA GLU A 92 3.68 -2.90 -12.02
C GLU A 92 2.49 -3.74 -12.47
N PHE A 93 1.28 -3.25 -12.24
CA PHE A 93 0.04 -3.86 -12.72
C PHE A 93 0.05 -3.95 -14.26
N LEU A 94 0.41 -2.89 -14.97
CA LEU A 94 0.42 -2.84 -16.44
C LEU A 94 1.52 -3.67 -17.12
N LYS A 95 2.53 -4.13 -16.37
CA LYS A 95 3.56 -5.04 -16.93
C LYS A 95 3.02 -6.43 -17.22
N PHE A 96 1.97 -6.85 -16.55
CA PHE A 96 1.37 -8.19 -16.64
C PHE A 96 2.42 -9.33 -16.57
N ASP A 97 3.49 -9.11 -15.76
CA ASP A 97 4.65 -9.99 -15.64
C ASP A 97 4.46 -11.12 -14.60
N GLY A 98 3.27 -11.20 -14.01
CA GLY A 98 2.93 -12.18 -12.99
C GLY A 98 3.58 -11.95 -11.61
N LYS A 99 4.40 -10.90 -11.44
CA LYS A 99 5.05 -10.62 -10.15
C LYS A 99 4.14 -10.01 -9.12
N GLY A 100 3.05 -9.38 -9.54
CA GLY A 100 1.95 -8.94 -8.70
C GLY A 100 2.32 -8.03 -7.54
N SER A 101 3.30 -7.15 -7.73
CA SER A 101 3.72 -6.22 -6.68
C SER A 101 2.92 -4.92 -6.70
N PHE A 102 1.61 -5.02 -6.75
CA PHE A 102 0.64 -3.93 -6.59
C PHE A 102 -0.22 -4.17 -5.36
N THR A 103 -0.71 -3.09 -4.76
CA THR A 103 -1.37 -3.16 -3.45
C THR A 103 -2.61 -2.26 -3.38
N VAL A 104 -3.57 -2.67 -2.54
CA VAL A 104 -4.70 -1.86 -2.07
C VAL A 104 -4.33 -1.28 -0.73
N ASN A 105 -4.48 0.03 -0.55
CA ASN A 105 -4.06 0.73 0.65
C ASN A 105 -5.21 1.54 1.26
N ILE A 106 -5.40 1.40 2.57
CA ILE A 106 -6.35 2.20 3.35
C ILE A 106 -5.68 2.60 4.66
N ALA A 107 -5.75 3.88 5.01
CA ALA A 107 -5.36 4.36 6.33
C ALA A 107 -6.45 5.26 6.92
N LEU A 108 -6.59 5.27 8.23
CA LEU A 108 -7.30 6.31 8.97
C LEU A 108 -6.26 7.18 9.66
N ILE A 109 -6.28 8.45 9.32
CA ILE A 109 -5.39 9.47 9.88
C ILE A 109 -6.20 10.31 10.86
N ARG A 110 -5.62 10.59 12.02
CA ARG A 110 -6.18 11.55 13.00
C ARG A 110 -5.04 12.39 13.57
N GLU A 111 -5.21 13.71 13.58
CA GLU A 111 -4.22 14.65 14.13
C GLU A 111 -2.81 14.43 13.54
N ASN A 112 -2.75 14.22 12.21
CA ASN A 112 -1.55 13.91 11.44
C ASN A 112 -0.84 12.58 11.82
N GLU A 113 -1.49 11.71 12.58
CA GLU A 113 -0.96 10.38 12.91
C GLU A 113 -1.82 9.26 12.30
N PRO A 114 -1.22 8.21 11.74
CA PRO A 114 -1.96 7.04 11.30
C PRO A 114 -2.45 6.25 12.53
N LEU A 115 -3.78 6.06 12.63
CA LEU A 115 -4.41 5.23 13.65
C LEU A 115 -4.51 3.78 13.24
N ILE A 116 -4.92 3.54 12.00
CA ILE A 116 -4.94 2.22 11.39
C ILE A 116 -4.34 2.29 9.98
N GLY A 117 -3.81 1.17 9.54
CA GLY A 117 -3.35 0.97 8.18
C GLY A 117 -3.65 -0.44 7.70
N ILE A 118 -4.05 -0.57 6.44
CA ILE A 118 -4.31 -1.84 5.76
C ILE A 118 -3.63 -1.80 4.41
N VAL A 119 -2.82 -2.80 4.12
CA VAL A 119 -2.14 -2.98 2.82
C VAL A 119 -2.39 -4.40 2.36
N TYR A 120 -2.99 -4.57 1.20
CA TYR A 120 -3.26 -5.88 0.62
C TYR A 120 -2.58 -6.04 -0.74
N ALA A 121 -1.72 -7.03 -0.89
CA ALA A 121 -1.10 -7.44 -2.14
C ALA A 121 -1.89 -8.63 -2.72
N PRO A 122 -2.88 -8.41 -3.59
CA PRO A 122 -3.87 -9.44 -3.96
C PRO A 122 -3.26 -10.56 -4.80
N ALA A 123 -2.29 -10.27 -5.66
CA ALA A 123 -1.67 -11.28 -6.53
C ALA A 123 -0.88 -12.33 -5.74
N ILE A 124 -0.32 -11.95 -4.61
CA ILE A 124 0.44 -12.86 -3.72
C ILE A 124 -0.34 -13.22 -2.45
N LYS A 125 -1.58 -12.75 -2.33
CA LYS A 125 -2.50 -13.02 -1.21
C LYS A 125 -1.89 -12.72 0.17
N ARG A 126 -1.18 -11.60 0.29
CA ARG A 126 -0.62 -11.10 1.55
C ARG A 126 -1.36 -9.85 1.99
N LEU A 127 -1.93 -9.89 3.17
CA LEU A 127 -2.68 -8.79 3.78
C LEU A 127 -2.00 -8.36 5.06
N PHE A 128 -1.59 -7.11 5.12
CA PHE A 128 -0.98 -6.49 6.29
C PHE A 128 -1.96 -5.49 6.88
N TYR A 129 -2.08 -5.48 8.20
CA TYR A 129 -2.91 -4.51 8.88
C TYR A 129 -2.37 -4.19 10.27
N ALA A 130 -2.59 -2.96 10.69
CA ALA A 130 -2.13 -2.48 11.97
C ALA A 130 -3.09 -1.46 12.56
N GLY A 131 -3.02 -1.29 13.87
CA GLY A 131 -3.62 -0.20 14.59
C GLY A 131 -2.79 0.17 15.80
N LYS A 132 -2.88 1.43 16.19
CA LYS A 132 -2.08 2.00 17.28
C LYS A 132 -2.33 1.27 18.61
N THR A 133 -3.54 0.75 18.80
CA THR A 133 -3.96 0.10 20.05
C THR A 133 -3.77 -1.41 20.08
N PHE A 134 -3.67 -2.10 18.92
CA PHE A 134 -3.63 -3.58 18.87
C PHE A 134 -2.37 -4.16 18.21
N GLY A 135 -1.55 -3.32 17.57
CA GLY A 135 -0.30 -3.71 16.91
C GLY A 135 -0.46 -4.13 15.46
N SER A 136 0.55 -4.85 14.91
CA SER A 136 0.68 -5.13 13.49
C SER A 136 0.61 -6.61 13.19
N PHE A 137 -0.10 -6.98 12.13
CA PHE A 137 -0.37 -8.35 11.73
C PHE A 137 -0.23 -8.54 10.23
N GLU A 138 0.09 -9.76 9.85
CA GLU A 138 0.01 -10.26 8.48
C GLU A 138 -0.94 -11.45 8.42
N GLU A 139 -1.83 -11.44 7.42
CA GLU A 139 -2.60 -12.62 7.00
C GLU A 139 -2.10 -13.09 5.64
N ASN A 140 -1.82 -14.37 5.52
CA ASN A 140 -1.41 -15.03 4.28
C ASN A 140 -1.95 -16.47 4.24
N LYS A 141 -1.46 -17.29 3.29
CA LYS A 141 -1.87 -18.70 3.15
C LYS A 141 -1.64 -19.56 4.39
N ASP A 142 -0.70 -19.18 5.26
CA ASP A 142 -0.32 -19.91 6.47
C ASP A 142 -1.14 -19.44 7.70
N GLY A 143 -2.02 -18.45 7.52
CA GLY A 143 -2.87 -17.88 8.56
C GLY A 143 -2.50 -16.45 8.96
N ILE A 144 -2.91 -16.06 10.17
CA ILE A 144 -2.67 -14.73 10.72
C ILE A 144 -1.53 -14.82 11.74
N LYS A 145 -0.54 -13.94 11.60
CA LYS A 145 0.57 -13.80 12.55
C LYS A 145 0.80 -12.35 12.93
N LYS A 146 1.21 -12.11 14.17
CA LYS A 146 1.73 -10.80 14.59
C LYS A 146 3.10 -10.59 13.95
N ILE A 147 3.31 -9.41 13.37
CA ILE A 147 4.58 -9.05 12.74
C ILE A 147 5.35 -8.03 13.58
N ARG A 148 6.65 -8.03 13.39
CA ARG A 148 7.59 -7.06 13.97
C ARG A 148 8.83 -6.97 13.12
N ILE A 149 9.52 -5.84 13.20
CA ILE A 149 10.85 -5.70 12.60
C ILE A 149 11.81 -6.74 13.19
N ARG A 150 12.79 -7.16 12.40
CA ARG A 150 13.87 -8.01 12.89
C ARG A 150 15.02 -7.20 13.48
N LYS A 151 15.83 -7.80 14.33
CA LYS A 151 17.10 -7.23 14.73
C LYS A 151 18.07 -7.38 13.56
N SER A 152 18.50 -6.26 12.99
CA SER A 152 19.40 -6.27 11.83
C SER A 152 20.82 -6.70 12.22
N ASP A 153 21.44 -7.52 11.36
CA ASP A 153 22.87 -7.80 11.39
C ASP A 153 23.56 -6.76 10.48
N LYS A 154 24.41 -5.91 11.06
CA LYS A 154 25.10 -4.83 10.32
C LYS A 154 25.91 -5.34 9.12
N ASN A 155 26.34 -6.61 9.14
CA ASN A 155 27.11 -7.22 8.04
C ASN A 155 26.22 -7.88 6.97
N LYS A 156 24.90 -7.95 7.18
CA LYS A 156 23.95 -8.67 6.32
C LYS A 156 22.67 -7.88 6.07
N ILE A 157 22.80 -6.56 6.02
CA ILE A 157 21.64 -5.69 5.76
C ILE A 157 21.02 -6.03 4.41
N LEU A 158 19.71 -6.26 4.40
CA LEU A 158 18.90 -6.41 3.21
C LEU A 158 18.05 -5.15 3.01
N ALA A 159 18.29 -4.43 1.92
CA ALA A 159 17.44 -3.33 1.52
C ALA A 159 16.35 -3.79 0.57
N VAL A 160 15.18 -3.17 0.65
CA VAL A 160 14.21 -3.16 -0.43
C VAL A 160 14.33 -1.84 -1.18
N ALA A 161 14.17 -1.89 -2.50
CA ALA A 161 14.25 -0.71 -3.36
C ALA A 161 13.12 -0.70 -4.38
N SER A 162 12.80 0.48 -4.91
CA SER A 162 11.79 0.59 -5.96
C SER A 162 12.24 -0.12 -7.23
N SER A 163 11.35 -0.88 -7.86
CA SER A 163 11.59 -1.49 -9.17
C SER A 163 11.55 -0.48 -10.30
N SER A 164 10.76 0.61 -10.12
CA SER A 164 10.46 1.58 -11.17
C SER A 164 11.09 2.96 -10.93
N HIS A 165 11.52 3.27 -9.69
CA HIS A 165 11.96 4.61 -9.29
C HIS A 165 13.23 4.59 -8.42
N LEU A 166 14.24 3.82 -8.82
CA LEU A 166 15.53 3.80 -8.14
C LEU A 166 16.40 4.96 -8.63
N ASP A 167 16.34 6.09 -7.93
CA ASP A 167 17.13 7.28 -8.23
C ASP A 167 18.62 7.15 -7.85
N GLN A 168 19.46 8.06 -8.36
CA GLN A 168 20.91 8.02 -8.13
C GLN A 168 21.26 8.22 -6.65
N LYS A 169 20.56 9.11 -5.94
CA LYS A 169 20.83 9.35 -4.50
C LYS A 169 20.58 8.08 -3.66
N THR A 170 19.54 7.32 -4.00
CA THR A 170 19.26 6.02 -3.36
C THR A 170 20.37 5.02 -3.64
N LYS A 171 20.87 4.95 -4.89
CA LYS A 171 22.01 4.07 -5.24
C LYS A 171 23.27 4.44 -4.48
N ASP A 172 23.60 5.73 -4.43
CA ASP A 172 24.78 6.24 -3.73
C ASP A 172 24.69 5.95 -2.22
N TRP A 173 23.51 6.10 -1.65
CA TRP A 173 23.26 5.78 -0.24
C TRP A 173 23.48 4.28 0.05
N LEU A 174 22.99 3.39 -0.82
CA LEU A 174 23.21 1.94 -0.71
C LEU A 174 24.70 1.59 -0.72
N VAL A 175 25.45 2.17 -1.67
CA VAL A 175 26.90 1.98 -1.76
C VAL A 175 27.61 2.54 -0.53
N LYS A 176 27.32 3.77 -0.12
CA LYS A 176 27.93 4.41 1.05
C LYS A 176 27.73 3.63 2.35
N ASN A 177 26.61 2.93 2.48
CA ASN A 177 26.29 2.14 3.66
C ASN A 177 26.66 0.64 3.51
N ASN A 178 27.41 0.28 2.49
CA ASN A 178 27.85 -1.09 2.21
C ASN A 178 26.69 -2.10 2.16
N ILE A 179 25.56 -1.71 1.57
CA ILE A 179 24.38 -2.57 1.41
C ILE A 179 24.58 -3.47 0.19
N ALA A 180 25.08 -4.69 0.42
CA ALA A 180 25.40 -5.64 -0.63
C ALA A 180 24.16 -6.37 -1.20
N ARG A 181 23.06 -6.39 -0.46
CA ARG A 181 21.84 -7.15 -0.84
C ARG A 181 20.67 -6.22 -0.97
N THR A 182 20.08 -6.20 -2.17
CA THR A 182 18.89 -5.40 -2.47
C THR A 182 17.85 -6.26 -3.18
N VAL A 183 16.59 -6.19 -2.72
CA VAL A 183 15.43 -6.76 -3.39
C VAL A 183 14.64 -5.64 -4.04
N SER A 184 14.40 -5.77 -5.35
CA SER A 184 13.61 -4.82 -6.11
C SER A 184 12.14 -5.25 -6.11
N ILE A 185 11.25 -4.40 -5.59
CA ILE A 185 9.82 -4.67 -5.52
C ILE A 185 9.03 -3.37 -5.73
N GLY A 186 7.81 -3.49 -6.29
CA GLY A 186 6.91 -2.35 -6.48
C GLY A 186 6.07 -2.03 -5.25
N SER A 187 5.29 -0.96 -5.34
CA SER A 187 4.24 -0.52 -4.42
C SER A 187 4.63 -0.32 -2.95
N SER A 188 3.63 -0.08 -2.10
CA SER A 188 3.73 0.01 -0.64
C SER A 188 4.16 -1.31 0.03
N LEU A 189 4.18 -2.42 -0.70
CA LEU A 189 4.66 -3.71 -0.22
C LEU A 189 6.09 -3.63 0.35
N LYS A 190 6.91 -2.68 -0.13
CA LYS A 190 8.25 -2.40 0.41
C LYS A 190 8.24 -2.07 1.91
N PHE A 191 7.29 -1.26 2.35
CA PHE A 191 7.11 -0.93 3.78
C PHE A 191 6.70 -2.16 4.58
N CYS A 192 5.82 -3.01 4.01
CA CYS A 192 5.36 -4.24 4.65
C CYS A 192 6.50 -5.25 4.87
N LEU A 193 7.44 -5.37 3.91
CA LEU A 193 8.59 -6.24 4.05
C LEU A 193 9.54 -5.79 5.17
N VAL A 194 9.70 -4.49 5.37
CA VAL A 194 10.45 -3.97 6.52
C VAL A 194 9.69 -4.23 7.82
N ALA A 195 8.39 -3.92 7.85
CA ALA A 195 7.55 -4.10 9.04
C ALA A 195 7.44 -5.57 9.49
N SER A 196 7.46 -6.54 8.54
CA SER A 196 7.43 -7.98 8.83
C SER A 196 8.80 -8.58 9.17
N GLY A 197 9.88 -7.77 9.09
CA GLY A 197 11.24 -8.23 9.35
C GLY A 197 11.85 -9.07 8.22
N GLU A 198 11.27 -9.06 7.03
CA GLU A 198 11.83 -9.72 5.85
C GLU A 198 12.95 -8.90 5.21
N ALA A 199 12.89 -7.57 5.37
CA ALA A 199 13.96 -6.64 5.01
C ALA A 199 14.32 -5.76 6.20
N ASP A 200 15.46 -5.06 6.10
CA ASP A 200 15.96 -4.21 7.18
C ASP A 200 15.69 -2.72 6.91
N VAL A 201 15.71 -2.31 5.64
CA VAL A 201 15.64 -0.89 5.29
C VAL A 201 15.03 -0.69 3.90
N TYR A 202 14.30 0.42 3.76
CA TYR A 202 13.82 0.93 2.49
C TYR A 202 14.26 2.39 2.32
N PRO A 203 15.42 2.64 1.66
CA PRO A 203 15.85 4.00 1.34
C PRO A 203 15.09 4.53 0.12
N ARG A 204 14.61 5.79 0.21
CA ARG A 204 14.06 6.53 -0.92
C ARG A 204 14.33 8.02 -0.72
N PHE A 205 14.96 8.66 -1.71
CA PHE A 205 15.33 10.08 -1.70
C PHE A 205 14.66 10.89 -2.81
N GLY A 206 13.98 10.22 -3.73
CA GLY A 206 13.14 10.86 -4.72
C GLY A 206 11.80 11.31 -4.12
N PRO A 207 11.08 12.24 -4.77
CA PRO A 207 9.75 12.63 -4.33
C PRO A 207 8.80 11.43 -4.34
N THR A 208 7.91 11.40 -3.39
CA THR A 208 6.73 10.55 -3.37
C THR A 208 5.51 11.44 -3.53
N MET A 209 4.67 11.10 -4.50
CA MET A 209 3.36 11.71 -4.70
C MET A 209 2.34 10.71 -4.16
N GLU A 210 2.03 10.83 -2.89
CA GLU A 210 0.98 10.02 -2.25
C GLU A 210 0.28 10.87 -1.21
#